data_0cec3f12530818ad334b203fcedb08a7
#
_entry.id   0cec3f12530818ad334b203fcedb08a7
#
_cell.length_a   1.000
_cell.length_b   1.000
_cell.length_c   1.000
_cell.angle_alpha   90.00
_cell.angle_beta   90.00
_cell.angle_gamma   90.00
#
_symmetry.space_group_name_H-M   'P 1'
#
loop_
_entity.id
_entity.type
_entity.pdbx_description
1 polymer ?
#
loop_
_entity_poly.entity_id
_entity_poly.type
_entity_poly.pdbx_seq_one_letter_code
_entity_poly.pdbx_strand_id
1 'polypeptide(L)'
;MKKVLLLGAITVVLAACGNEPKIENETVKAGQNAEYTQYLDTLKADNNLKITMGKVPITIVGKELKVGDKIKEVPLVINTKLEEKNIFEDKNIKVIYTAPSLDTKVCSLQTKQLNEAAKKYPNVKFYSVTVDTPFAQERFCTANEINGLKAVSDFKYHQFGIQNGFFIKEKGLLTRALMILDENNAVKYIEYVSEEGKEADVEKALKFLENNLLKK
;
A
#
# COMPACT_ATOMS: atom_id res chain seq x y z
N MET A 1 -7.69 24.97 -79.19
CA MET A 1 -7.26 24.00 -78.16
C MET A 1 -6.87 24.78 -76.92
N LYS A 2 -7.78 24.90 -75.95
CA LYS A 2 -7.56 25.66 -74.71
C LYS A 2 -7.08 24.71 -73.64
N LYS A 3 -5.86 24.90 -73.13
CA LYS A 3 -5.34 24.18 -71.98
C LYS A 3 -5.89 24.85 -70.72
N VAL A 4 -6.65 24.12 -69.93
CA VAL A 4 -7.08 24.56 -68.60
C VAL A 4 -6.03 24.06 -67.59
N LEU A 5 -5.36 25.03 -66.92
CA LEU A 5 -4.51 24.77 -65.78
C LEU A 5 -5.43 24.62 -64.54
N LEU A 6 -5.46 23.44 -63.91
CA LEU A 6 -6.04 23.28 -62.56
C LEU A 6 -4.97 23.67 -61.56
N LEU A 7 -5.16 24.79 -60.85
CA LEU A 7 -4.44 25.09 -59.62
C LEU A 7 -5.08 24.25 -58.50
N GLY A 8 -4.34 23.29 -58.02
CA GLY A 8 -4.72 22.55 -56.80
C GLY A 8 -4.40 23.43 -55.56
N ALA A 9 -5.43 23.89 -54.89
CA ALA A 9 -5.28 24.53 -53.60
C ALA A 9 -5.04 23.41 -52.54
N ILE A 10 -3.82 23.43 -51.95
CA ILE A 10 -3.53 22.60 -50.81
C ILE A 10 -4.09 23.33 -49.57
N THR A 11 -5.25 22.85 -49.09
CA THR A 11 -5.80 23.32 -47.84
C THR A 11 -5.09 22.58 -46.72
N VAL A 12 -4.17 23.27 -46.05
CA VAL A 12 -3.59 22.79 -44.80
C VAL A 12 -4.66 22.91 -43.72
N VAL A 13 -5.27 21.80 -43.36
CA VAL A 13 -6.14 21.71 -42.19
C VAL A 13 -5.25 21.67 -40.96
N LEU A 14 -5.09 22.81 -40.29
CA LEU A 14 -4.60 22.85 -38.92
C LEU A 14 -5.63 22.16 -38.04
N ALA A 15 -5.37 20.90 -37.68
CA ALA A 15 -6.12 20.20 -36.64
C ALA A 15 -5.86 20.90 -35.31
N ALA A 16 -6.80 21.74 -34.91
CA ALA A 16 -6.82 22.28 -33.55
C ALA A 16 -6.93 21.11 -32.57
N CYS A 17 -6.00 21.03 -31.63
CA CYS A 17 -6.14 20.25 -30.40
C CYS A 17 -7.41 20.71 -29.67
N GLY A 18 -8.50 19.95 -29.74
CA GLY A 18 -9.76 20.37 -29.17
C GLY A 18 -10.91 19.39 -29.32
N ASN A 19 -10.64 18.12 -29.67
CA ASN A 19 -11.59 17.04 -29.47
C ASN A 19 -11.04 16.12 -28.40
N GLU A 20 -11.32 16.46 -27.13
CA GLU A 20 -11.38 15.41 -26.11
C GLU A 20 -12.42 14.39 -26.61
N PRO A 21 -12.06 13.09 -26.71
CA PRO A 21 -13.08 12.08 -26.97
C PRO A 21 -14.10 12.24 -25.85
N LYS A 22 -15.35 12.55 -26.18
CA LYS A 22 -16.47 12.34 -25.27
C LYS A 22 -16.38 10.86 -24.91
N ILE A 23 -15.88 10.58 -23.72
CA ILE A 23 -16.07 9.30 -23.07
C ILE A 23 -17.58 9.28 -22.85
N GLU A 24 -18.32 8.74 -23.83
CA GLU A 24 -19.68 8.30 -23.58
C GLU A 24 -19.54 7.41 -22.37
N ASN A 25 -20.27 7.73 -21.31
CA ASN A 25 -20.44 6.86 -20.17
C ASN A 25 -21.09 5.57 -20.68
N GLU A 26 -20.30 4.70 -21.32
CA GLU A 26 -20.63 3.31 -21.34
C GLU A 26 -20.71 2.91 -19.89
N THR A 27 -21.92 2.80 -19.38
CA THR A 27 -22.22 2.11 -18.15
C THR A 27 -21.49 0.79 -18.28
N VAL A 28 -20.34 0.68 -17.58
CA VAL A 28 -19.56 -0.56 -17.50
C VAL A 28 -20.59 -1.62 -17.12
N LYS A 29 -20.97 -2.43 -18.11
CA LYS A 29 -22.04 -3.41 -17.95
C LYS A 29 -21.63 -4.24 -16.73
N ALA A 30 -22.54 -4.40 -15.79
CA ALA A 30 -22.35 -5.08 -14.50
C ALA A 30 -21.65 -6.46 -14.59
N GLY A 31 -21.51 -7.04 -15.81
CA GLY A 31 -20.82 -8.28 -16.08
C GLY A 31 -19.30 -8.25 -15.99
N GLN A 32 -18.63 -7.13 -16.25
CA GLN A 32 -17.16 -7.09 -16.20
C GLN A 32 -16.61 -6.95 -14.78
N ASN A 33 -17.40 -6.46 -13.83
CA ASN A 33 -17.04 -6.44 -12.41
C ASN A 33 -17.56 -7.68 -11.66
N ALA A 34 -18.35 -8.55 -12.28
CA ALA A 34 -18.99 -9.67 -11.60
C ALA A 34 -17.97 -10.70 -11.08
N GLU A 35 -16.96 -11.04 -11.88
CA GLU A 35 -15.92 -12.01 -11.47
C GLU A 35 -15.04 -11.45 -10.34
N TYR A 36 -14.64 -10.18 -10.43
CA TYR A 36 -13.84 -9.55 -9.36
C TYR A 36 -14.68 -9.38 -8.09
N THR A 37 -15.93 -8.97 -8.21
CA THR A 37 -16.86 -8.88 -7.09
C THR A 37 -17.09 -10.25 -6.47
N GLN A 38 -17.31 -11.27 -7.29
CA GLN A 38 -17.46 -12.65 -6.82
C GLN A 38 -16.20 -13.15 -6.10
N TYR A 39 -15.00 -12.83 -6.61
CA TYR A 39 -13.75 -13.14 -5.92
C TYR A 39 -13.69 -12.44 -4.56
N LEU A 40 -13.97 -11.13 -4.51
CA LEU A 40 -13.98 -10.38 -3.24
C LEU A 40 -14.99 -10.97 -2.24
N ASP A 41 -16.11 -11.50 -2.72
CA ASP A 41 -17.14 -12.12 -1.87
C ASP A 41 -16.70 -13.46 -1.28
N THR A 42 -15.74 -14.14 -1.91
CA THR A 42 -15.12 -15.34 -1.33
C THR A 42 -14.18 -15.02 -0.15
N LEU A 43 -13.66 -13.78 -0.09
CA LEU A 43 -12.75 -13.35 0.95
C LEU A 43 -13.52 -13.13 2.26
N LYS A 44 -13.10 -13.86 3.30
CA LYS A 44 -13.77 -13.83 4.61
C LYS A 44 -13.06 -12.86 5.55
N ALA A 45 -13.85 -12.10 6.31
CA ALA A 45 -13.40 -11.37 7.48
C ALA A 45 -13.44 -12.32 8.70
N ASP A 46 -12.30 -12.93 9.00
CA ASP A 46 -12.14 -13.80 10.19
C ASP A 46 -11.54 -13.00 11.34
N ASN A 47 -12.23 -11.93 11.73
CA ASN A 47 -11.77 -11.01 12.76
C ASN A 47 -12.94 -10.23 13.37
N ASN A 48 -12.66 -9.53 14.48
CA ASN A 48 -13.63 -8.66 15.17
C ASN A 48 -13.23 -7.17 15.07
N LEU A 49 -12.38 -6.82 14.11
CA LEU A 49 -11.90 -5.45 13.93
C LEU A 49 -13.05 -4.52 13.55
N LYS A 50 -13.16 -3.41 14.26
CA LYS A 50 -14.12 -2.32 13.97
C LYS A 50 -13.35 -1.11 13.51
N ILE A 51 -13.06 -1.06 12.20
CA ILE A 51 -12.29 0.02 11.59
C ILE A 51 -13.21 0.85 10.70
N THR A 52 -12.97 2.15 10.67
CA THR A 52 -13.69 3.10 9.83
C THR A 52 -12.73 3.88 8.93
N MET A 53 -13.23 4.32 7.78
CA MET A 53 -12.55 5.25 6.89
C MET A 53 -13.51 6.41 6.58
N GLY A 54 -13.17 7.61 7.06
CA GLY A 54 -14.08 8.77 6.96
C GLY A 54 -15.40 8.51 7.68
N LYS A 55 -15.38 7.87 8.86
CA LYS A 55 -16.55 7.45 9.67
C LYS A 55 -17.41 6.33 9.05
N VAL A 56 -17.06 5.82 7.87
CA VAL A 56 -17.75 4.69 7.23
C VAL A 56 -17.07 3.40 7.65
N PRO A 57 -17.80 2.40 8.18
CA PRO A 57 -17.25 1.08 8.49
C PRO A 57 -16.64 0.44 7.23
N ILE A 58 -15.50 -0.23 7.41
CA ILE A 58 -14.83 -0.99 6.35
C ILE A 58 -14.60 -2.42 6.80
N THR A 59 -14.54 -3.35 5.84
CA THR A 59 -14.31 -4.77 6.09
C THR A 59 -12.86 -5.13 5.89
N ILE A 60 -12.21 -5.61 6.95
CA ILE A 60 -10.85 -6.14 6.87
C ILE A 60 -10.93 -7.64 6.59
N VAL A 61 -10.28 -8.08 5.51
CA VAL A 61 -10.20 -9.49 5.11
C VAL A 61 -9.10 -10.21 5.89
N GLY A 62 -9.33 -11.47 6.17
CA GLY A 62 -8.38 -12.36 6.84
C GLY A 62 -8.51 -12.36 8.35
N LYS A 63 -7.61 -13.13 8.98
CA LYS A 63 -7.56 -13.28 10.43
C LYS A 63 -6.80 -12.10 11.04
N GLU A 64 -7.36 -11.47 12.07
CA GLU A 64 -6.67 -10.51 12.91
C GLU A 64 -5.40 -11.11 13.52
N LEU A 65 -4.26 -10.47 13.30
CA LEU A 65 -3.02 -10.84 13.99
C LEU A 65 -3.04 -10.33 15.42
N LYS A 66 -2.52 -11.16 16.33
CA LYS A 66 -2.36 -10.85 17.76
C LYS A 66 -0.92 -11.10 18.21
N VAL A 67 -0.55 -10.53 19.34
CA VAL A 67 0.74 -10.82 19.98
C VAL A 67 0.86 -12.32 20.19
N GLY A 68 1.98 -12.90 19.74
CA GLY A 68 2.27 -14.33 19.74
C GLY A 68 1.98 -15.04 18.42
N ASP A 69 1.13 -14.51 17.54
CA ASP A 69 0.90 -15.07 16.21
C ASP A 69 2.18 -14.93 15.35
N LYS A 70 2.36 -15.85 14.40
CA LYS A 70 3.35 -15.70 13.33
C LYS A 70 2.71 -15.05 12.11
N ILE A 71 3.41 -14.08 11.53
CA ILE A 71 2.99 -13.50 10.26
C ILE A 71 3.07 -14.57 9.15
N LYS A 72 2.15 -14.52 8.20
CA LYS A 72 2.25 -15.30 6.96
C LYS A 72 3.27 -14.65 6.05
N GLU A 73 4.34 -15.38 5.80
CA GLU A 73 5.45 -14.91 4.97
C GLU A 73 5.07 -15.00 3.50
N VAL A 74 4.90 -13.86 2.87
CA VAL A 74 4.61 -13.75 1.44
C VAL A 74 5.58 -12.78 0.78
N PRO A 75 5.99 -13.03 -0.46
CA PRO A 75 6.82 -12.09 -1.20
C PRO A 75 6.12 -10.76 -1.42
N LEU A 76 6.89 -9.67 -1.34
CA LEU A 76 6.47 -8.31 -1.64
C LEU A 76 7.34 -7.74 -2.76
N VAL A 77 6.79 -6.85 -3.56
CA VAL A 77 7.55 -6.17 -4.61
C VAL A 77 8.39 -5.06 -3.99
N ILE A 78 9.70 -5.07 -4.28
CA ILE A 78 10.68 -4.28 -3.54
C ILE A 78 11.31 -3.13 -4.32
N ASN A 79 11.05 -3.01 -5.62
CA ASN A 79 11.64 -1.96 -6.48
C ASN A 79 10.88 -1.82 -7.81
N THR A 80 11.29 -0.83 -8.61
CA THR A 80 10.71 -0.50 -9.93
C THR A 80 11.04 -1.52 -11.03
N LYS A 81 11.94 -2.48 -10.80
CA LYS A 81 12.14 -3.63 -11.68
C LYS A 81 11.10 -4.73 -11.43
N LEU A 82 10.19 -4.50 -10.48
CA LEU A 82 9.14 -5.42 -10.04
C LEU A 82 9.70 -6.73 -9.45
N GLU A 83 10.89 -6.67 -8.87
CA GLU A 83 11.49 -7.80 -8.16
C GLU A 83 10.69 -8.10 -6.90
N GLU A 84 10.40 -9.39 -6.68
CA GLU A 84 9.73 -9.88 -5.50
C GLU A 84 10.76 -10.42 -4.50
N LYS A 85 10.56 -10.11 -3.22
CA LYS A 85 11.40 -10.62 -2.15
C LYS A 85 10.56 -10.98 -0.92
N ASN A 86 10.87 -12.11 -0.30
CA ASN A 86 10.40 -12.42 1.03
C ASN A 86 11.24 -11.63 2.06
N ILE A 87 10.68 -10.54 2.58
CA ILE A 87 11.37 -9.69 3.58
C ILE A 87 11.46 -10.35 4.97
N PHE A 88 10.83 -11.51 5.14
CA PHE A 88 10.77 -12.24 6.41
C PHE A 88 11.88 -13.29 6.56
N GLU A 89 12.67 -13.55 5.53
CA GLU A 89 13.80 -14.50 5.59
C GLU A 89 14.93 -14.02 6.50
N ASP A 90 15.10 -12.70 6.63
CA ASP A 90 16.12 -12.11 7.49
C ASP A 90 15.78 -12.31 8.97
N LYS A 91 16.74 -12.78 9.76
CA LYS A 91 16.65 -12.97 11.21
C LYS A 91 16.86 -11.66 11.99
N ASN A 92 16.10 -10.63 11.61
CA ASN A 92 16.15 -9.33 12.27
C ASN A 92 14.81 -9.02 12.92
N ILE A 93 14.83 -8.22 13.97
CA ILE A 93 13.62 -7.54 14.47
C ILE A 93 13.11 -6.63 13.36
N LYS A 94 11.80 -6.63 13.13
CA LYS A 94 11.16 -5.82 12.08
C LYS A 94 10.08 -4.93 12.66
N VAL A 95 10.10 -3.66 12.28
CA VAL A 95 8.99 -2.73 12.46
C VAL A 95 8.29 -2.60 11.12
N ILE A 96 7.02 -2.99 11.07
CA ILE A 96 6.23 -2.99 9.84
C ILE A 96 5.03 -2.07 10.03
N TYR A 97 4.92 -1.11 9.15
CA TYR A 97 3.80 -0.19 9.05
C TYR A 97 3.00 -0.49 7.79
N THR A 98 1.72 -0.80 7.93
CA THR A 98 0.79 -0.92 6.82
C THR A 98 -0.05 0.34 6.72
N ALA A 99 -0.38 0.76 5.50
CA ALA A 99 -1.16 1.97 5.27
C ALA A 99 -1.90 1.93 3.93
N PRO A 100 -3.00 2.70 3.78
CA PRO A 100 -3.74 2.76 2.52
C PRO A 100 -2.91 3.24 1.33
N SER A 101 -2.16 4.33 1.46
CA SER A 101 -1.29 4.85 0.40
C SER A 101 -0.32 5.89 0.96
N LEU A 102 0.94 5.89 0.49
CA LEU A 102 1.96 6.87 0.84
C LEU A 102 1.57 8.31 0.44
N ASP A 103 0.72 8.47 -0.58
CA ASP A 103 0.28 9.77 -1.08
C ASP A 103 -0.78 10.44 -0.19
N THR A 104 -1.27 9.76 0.86
CA THR A 104 -2.21 10.38 1.81
C THR A 104 -1.46 11.11 2.93
N LYS A 105 -2.04 12.23 3.41
CA LYS A 105 -1.40 13.12 4.39
C LYS A 105 -0.90 12.38 5.65
N VAL A 106 -1.74 11.55 6.26
CA VAL A 106 -1.40 10.84 7.50
C VAL A 106 -0.34 9.76 7.23
N CYS A 107 -0.48 8.98 6.15
CA CYS A 107 0.49 7.93 5.82
C CYS A 107 1.87 8.52 5.50
N SER A 108 1.91 9.63 4.74
CA SER A 108 3.14 10.35 4.44
C SER A 108 3.85 10.81 5.72
N LEU A 109 3.11 11.43 6.66
CA LEU A 109 3.66 11.90 7.93
C LEU A 109 4.25 10.74 8.74
N GLN A 110 3.49 9.66 8.91
CA GLN A 110 3.94 8.49 9.70
C GLN A 110 5.12 7.76 9.05
N THR A 111 5.15 7.66 7.72
CA THR A 111 6.30 7.07 7.02
C THR A 111 7.57 7.88 7.26
N LYS A 112 7.48 9.22 7.28
CA LYS A 112 8.61 10.09 7.62
C LYS A 112 9.05 9.93 9.08
N GLN A 113 8.10 9.85 10.02
CA GLN A 113 8.41 9.60 11.44
C GLN A 113 9.14 8.27 11.63
N LEU A 114 8.68 7.21 10.98
CA LEU A 114 9.32 5.89 11.02
C LEU A 114 10.68 5.88 10.32
N ASN A 115 10.86 6.65 9.25
CA ASN A 115 12.14 6.84 8.59
C ASN A 115 13.19 7.45 9.55
N GLU A 116 12.81 8.48 10.29
CA GLU A 116 13.70 9.09 11.29
C GLU A 116 13.96 8.14 12.48
N ALA A 117 12.97 7.38 12.90
CA ALA A 117 13.15 6.35 13.91
C ALA A 117 14.13 5.27 13.46
N ALA A 118 14.02 4.79 12.22
CA ALA A 118 14.87 3.73 11.66
C ALA A 118 16.36 4.07 11.72
N LYS A 119 16.72 5.34 11.56
CA LYS A 119 18.12 5.82 11.67
C LYS A 119 18.72 5.60 13.06
N LYS A 120 17.88 5.52 14.11
CA LYS A 120 18.30 5.29 15.49
C LYS A 120 18.52 3.81 15.83
N TYR A 121 17.96 2.90 15.03
CA TYR A 121 17.98 1.46 15.31
C TYR A 121 18.54 0.66 14.12
N PRO A 122 19.86 0.75 13.83
CA PRO A 122 20.47 0.17 12.63
C PRO A 122 20.33 -1.36 12.51
N ASN A 123 20.12 -2.04 13.64
CA ASN A 123 19.93 -3.50 13.70
C ASN A 123 18.46 -3.93 13.57
N VAL A 124 17.53 -2.98 13.46
CA VAL A 124 16.11 -3.23 13.26
C VAL A 124 15.74 -2.86 11.83
N LYS A 125 14.96 -3.71 11.16
CA LYS A 125 14.49 -3.44 9.80
C LYS A 125 13.14 -2.75 9.86
N PHE A 126 13.03 -1.60 9.20
CA PHE A 126 11.79 -0.85 9.09
C PHE A 126 11.22 -0.96 7.69
N TYR A 127 9.93 -1.28 7.61
CA TYR A 127 9.21 -1.40 6.35
C TYR A 127 7.92 -0.61 6.38
N SER A 128 7.60 0.04 5.26
CA SER A 128 6.26 0.55 4.97
C SER A 128 5.67 -0.29 3.86
N VAL A 129 4.53 -0.93 4.13
CA VAL A 129 3.83 -1.83 3.19
C VAL A 129 2.54 -1.15 2.76
N THR A 130 2.38 -0.95 1.46
CA THR A 130 1.16 -0.40 0.85
C THR A 130 0.83 -1.17 -0.43
N VAL A 131 -0.30 -0.86 -1.06
CA VAL A 131 -0.61 -1.32 -2.42
C VAL A 131 -0.21 -0.31 -3.49
N ASP A 132 0.44 0.78 -3.12
CA ASP A 132 1.02 1.70 -4.10
C ASP A 132 1.99 0.94 -5.00
N THR A 133 1.99 1.26 -6.31
CA THR A 133 2.97 0.64 -7.20
C THR A 133 4.39 1.04 -6.80
N PRO A 134 5.40 0.19 -7.03
CA PRO A 134 6.79 0.52 -6.70
C PRO A 134 7.29 1.83 -7.34
N PHE A 135 6.71 2.22 -8.48
CA PHE A 135 7.01 3.49 -9.14
C PHE A 135 6.52 4.70 -8.32
N ALA A 136 5.32 4.61 -7.73
CA ALA A 136 4.80 5.63 -6.84
C ALA A 136 5.61 5.68 -5.53
N GLN A 137 5.92 4.51 -4.95
CA GLN A 137 6.75 4.40 -3.76
C GLN A 137 8.14 5.02 -3.95
N GLU A 138 8.80 4.76 -5.09
CA GLU A 138 10.10 5.33 -5.40
C GLU A 138 10.05 6.87 -5.53
N ARG A 139 9.03 7.41 -6.23
CA ARG A 139 8.84 8.87 -6.32
C ARG A 139 8.63 9.49 -4.94
N PHE A 140 7.78 8.88 -4.11
CA PHE A 140 7.54 9.34 -2.75
C PHE A 140 8.82 9.30 -1.92
N CYS A 141 9.53 8.18 -1.91
CA CYS A 141 10.76 8.00 -1.15
C CYS A 141 11.85 8.99 -1.56
N THR A 142 12.03 9.21 -2.87
CA THR A 142 13.00 10.19 -3.39
C THR A 142 12.63 11.60 -2.99
N ALA A 143 11.37 12.01 -3.20
CA ALA A 143 10.90 13.36 -2.89
C ALA A 143 10.92 13.70 -1.39
N ASN A 144 10.90 12.70 -0.52
CA ASN A 144 10.83 12.87 0.94
C ASN A 144 12.09 12.35 1.67
N GLU A 145 13.16 12.04 0.94
CA GLU A 145 14.45 11.57 1.50
C GLU A 145 14.29 10.35 2.42
N ILE A 146 13.38 9.42 2.05
CA ILE A 146 13.16 8.19 2.80
C ILE A 146 14.30 7.21 2.51
N ASN A 147 15.18 7.01 3.48
CA ASN A 147 16.38 6.18 3.36
C ASN A 147 16.66 5.30 4.59
N GLY A 148 15.96 5.50 5.70
CA GLY A 148 16.07 4.67 6.90
C GLY A 148 15.13 3.47 6.89
N LEU A 149 13.95 3.58 6.26
CA LEU A 149 13.01 2.48 6.08
C LEU A 149 12.91 2.08 4.60
N LYS A 150 12.39 0.88 4.35
CA LYS A 150 12.14 0.39 3.00
C LYS A 150 10.64 0.36 2.70
N ALA A 151 10.21 1.07 1.66
CA ALA A 151 8.87 0.91 1.11
C ALA A 151 8.83 -0.36 0.25
N VAL A 152 7.80 -1.19 0.44
CA VAL A 152 7.55 -2.43 -0.30
C VAL A 152 6.06 -2.54 -0.63
N SER A 153 5.74 -3.21 -1.72
CA SER A 153 4.40 -3.17 -2.29
C SER A 153 3.71 -4.54 -2.33
N ASP A 154 2.46 -4.57 -1.89
CA ASP A 154 1.53 -5.71 -2.01
C ASP A 154 0.60 -5.58 -3.25
N PHE A 155 0.92 -4.67 -4.20
CA PHE A 155 0.03 -4.29 -5.30
C PHE A 155 -0.28 -5.45 -6.25
N LYS A 156 0.64 -6.39 -6.39
CA LYS A 156 0.57 -7.40 -7.46
C LYS A 156 -0.47 -8.48 -7.18
N TYR A 157 -0.55 -8.95 -5.94
CA TYR A 157 -1.40 -10.08 -5.59
C TYR A 157 -2.26 -9.84 -4.35
N HIS A 158 -2.03 -8.76 -3.61
CA HIS A 158 -2.70 -8.43 -2.32
C HIS A 158 -2.58 -9.54 -1.26
N GLN A 159 -1.64 -10.47 -1.44
CA GLN A 159 -1.55 -11.66 -0.59
C GLN A 159 -1.08 -11.33 0.82
N PHE A 160 -0.21 -10.33 0.98
CA PHE A 160 0.21 -9.90 2.30
C PHE A 160 -0.99 -9.38 3.10
N GLY A 161 -1.77 -8.50 2.52
CA GLY A 161 -2.97 -7.96 3.17
C GLY A 161 -4.03 -9.01 3.46
N ILE A 162 -4.33 -9.88 2.48
CA ILE A 162 -5.36 -10.90 2.57
C ILE A 162 -5.00 -11.96 3.63
N GLN A 163 -3.77 -12.46 3.62
CA GLN A 163 -3.37 -13.56 4.52
C GLN A 163 -3.07 -13.11 5.94
N ASN A 164 -2.79 -11.82 6.15
CA ASN A 164 -2.39 -11.27 7.44
C ASN A 164 -3.40 -10.32 8.08
N GLY A 165 -4.62 -10.21 7.52
CA GLY A 165 -5.68 -9.40 8.13
C GLY A 165 -5.46 -7.90 7.99
N PHE A 166 -4.98 -7.44 6.82
CA PHE A 166 -4.78 -6.01 6.54
C PHE A 166 -5.52 -5.51 5.30
N PHE A 167 -6.14 -6.39 4.50
CA PHE A 167 -6.77 -5.99 3.25
C PHE A 167 -8.17 -5.41 3.47
N ILE A 168 -8.41 -4.19 3.00
CA ILE A 168 -9.71 -3.51 3.02
C ILE A 168 -10.51 -3.95 1.78
N LYS A 169 -11.54 -4.75 1.98
CA LYS A 169 -12.34 -5.36 0.92
C LYS A 169 -12.92 -4.33 -0.06
N GLU A 170 -13.52 -3.26 0.46
CA GLU A 170 -14.23 -2.26 -0.35
C GLU A 170 -13.29 -1.29 -1.09
N LYS A 171 -12.00 -1.28 -0.76
CA LYS A 171 -11.06 -0.28 -1.27
C LYS A 171 -9.90 -0.86 -2.06
N GLY A 172 -9.61 -2.17 -1.90
CA GLY A 172 -8.41 -2.76 -2.47
C GLY A 172 -7.11 -2.18 -1.89
N LEU A 173 -7.17 -1.66 -0.66
CA LEU A 173 -6.06 -1.02 0.05
C LEU A 173 -5.70 -1.81 1.29
N LEU A 174 -4.60 -1.45 1.96
CA LEU A 174 -4.27 -1.99 3.29
C LEU A 174 -4.79 -1.04 4.37
N THR A 175 -5.31 -1.62 5.46
CA THR A 175 -5.63 -0.87 6.68
C THR A 175 -4.36 -0.40 7.37
N ARG A 176 -4.48 0.69 8.14
CA ARG A 176 -3.38 1.21 8.93
C ARG A 176 -3.15 0.37 10.15
N ALA A 177 -1.95 -0.21 10.22
CA ALA A 177 -1.47 -0.89 11.41
C ALA A 177 0.03 -0.68 11.59
N LEU A 178 0.49 -0.76 12.83
CA LEU A 178 1.90 -0.74 13.19
C LEU A 178 2.22 -1.97 14.02
N MET A 179 3.19 -2.78 13.59
CA MET A 179 3.55 -4.00 14.27
C MET A 179 5.08 -4.14 14.43
N ILE A 180 5.48 -4.91 15.42
CA ILE A 180 6.87 -5.29 15.65
C ILE A 180 6.94 -6.81 15.70
N LEU A 181 7.84 -7.38 14.89
CA LEU A 181 8.13 -8.80 14.84
C LEU A 181 9.52 -9.06 15.44
N ASP A 182 9.65 -10.18 16.14
CA ASP A 182 10.96 -10.68 16.54
C ASP A 182 11.72 -11.34 15.37
N GLU A 183 12.92 -11.87 15.64
CA GLU A 183 13.77 -12.54 14.66
C GLU A 183 13.14 -13.83 14.08
N ASN A 184 12.12 -14.36 14.71
CA ASN A 184 11.36 -15.53 14.25
C ASN A 184 10.04 -15.18 13.57
N ASN A 185 9.83 -13.89 13.26
CA ASN A 185 8.63 -13.34 12.63
C ASN A 185 7.35 -13.54 13.49
N ALA A 186 7.52 -13.67 14.81
CA ALA A 186 6.40 -13.66 15.74
C ALA A 186 6.04 -12.21 16.12
N VAL A 187 4.75 -11.91 16.14
CA VAL A 187 4.21 -10.62 16.53
C VAL A 187 4.47 -10.37 18.02
N LYS A 188 5.21 -9.32 18.34
CA LYS A 188 5.49 -8.88 19.70
C LYS A 188 4.69 -7.64 20.10
N TYR A 189 4.36 -6.82 19.13
CA TYR A 189 3.50 -5.65 19.26
C TYR A 189 2.64 -5.53 18.00
N ILE A 190 1.39 -5.16 18.15
CA ILE A 190 0.53 -4.80 17.03
C ILE A 190 -0.52 -3.80 17.49
N GLU A 191 -0.76 -2.80 16.66
CA GLU A 191 -1.82 -1.82 16.78
C GLU A 191 -2.54 -1.70 15.44
N TYR A 192 -3.84 -1.99 15.41
CA TYR A 192 -4.73 -1.62 14.34
C TYR A 192 -5.37 -0.27 14.65
N VAL A 193 -5.30 0.67 13.74
CA VAL A 193 -5.89 1.99 13.95
C VAL A 193 -7.39 1.93 13.64
N SER A 194 -8.23 2.31 14.59
CA SER A 194 -9.69 2.19 14.48
C SER A 194 -10.34 3.16 13.48
N GLU A 195 -9.64 4.21 13.05
CA GLU A 195 -10.06 5.17 12.03
C GLU A 195 -8.88 5.50 11.14
N GLU A 196 -9.00 5.24 9.83
CA GLU A 196 -7.90 5.38 8.86
C GLU A 196 -7.36 6.82 8.74
N GLY A 197 -8.13 7.82 9.16
CA GLY A 197 -7.69 9.21 9.24
C GLY A 197 -6.83 9.54 10.45
N LYS A 198 -6.64 8.61 11.39
CA LYS A 198 -5.81 8.80 12.59
C LYS A 198 -4.43 8.15 12.42
N GLU A 199 -3.49 8.57 13.24
CA GLU A 199 -2.14 8.03 13.32
C GLU A 199 -2.08 6.80 14.21
N ALA A 200 -1.19 5.85 13.91
CA ALA A 200 -0.75 4.82 14.85
C ALA A 200 0.20 5.45 15.89
N ASP A 201 0.25 4.90 17.08
CA ASP A 201 1.10 5.39 18.16
C ASP A 201 2.56 4.90 18.00
N VAL A 202 3.30 5.62 17.16
CA VAL A 202 4.72 5.32 16.87
C VAL A 202 5.57 5.40 18.14
N GLU A 203 5.31 6.36 19.03
CA GLU A 203 6.08 6.54 20.26
C GLU A 203 5.92 5.33 21.17
N LYS A 204 4.69 4.86 21.36
CA LYS A 204 4.38 3.67 22.15
C LYS A 204 5.04 2.41 21.57
N ALA A 205 5.00 2.24 20.26
CA ALA A 205 5.64 1.11 19.59
C ALA A 205 7.15 1.13 19.77
N LEU A 206 7.81 2.29 19.62
CA LEU A 206 9.26 2.42 19.80
C LEU A 206 9.68 2.22 21.27
N LYS A 207 8.92 2.72 22.24
CA LYS A 207 9.13 2.42 23.66
C LYS A 207 9.02 0.92 23.96
N PHE A 208 8.05 0.25 23.32
CA PHE A 208 7.93 -1.21 23.43
C PHE A 208 9.17 -1.91 22.87
N LEU A 209 9.62 -1.53 21.66
CA LEU A 209 10.82 -2.06 21.01
C LEU A 209 12.05 -1.96 21.95
N GLU A 210 12.30 -0.76 22.46
CA GLU A 210 13.44 -0.48 23.35
C GLU A 210 13.39 -1.34 24.62
N ASN A 211 12.23 -1.37 25.28
CA ASN A 211 12.09 -1.98 26.59
C ASN A 211 12.05 -3.51 26.57
N ASN A 212 11.59 -4.11 25.49
CA ASN A 212 11.28 -5.54 25.46
C ASN A 212 12.15 -6.35 24.49
N LEU A 213 12.74 -5.71 23.46
CA LEU A 213 13.44 -6.43 22.40
C LEU A 213 14.91 -5.99 22.24
N LEU A 214 15.27 -4.77 22.63
CA LEU A 214 16.64 -4.24 22.48
C LEU A 214 17.42 -4.22 23.80
N LYS A 215 16.76 -4.20 24.94
CA LYS A 215 17.45 -4.36 26.23
C LYS A 215 17.86 -5.82 26.40
N LYS A 216 19.16 -6.06 26.33
CA LYS A 216 19.82 -7.26 26.84
C LYS A 216 20.49 -6.94 28.17
#